data_db9e2725a174ffd1c8f88ae4aaec65c9
#
_entry.id   db9e2725a174ffd1c8f88ae4aaec65c9
#
_cell.length_a   1.000
_cell.length_b   1.000
_cell.length_c   1.000
_cell.angle_alpha   90.00
_cell.angle_beta   90.00
_cell.angle_gamma   90.00
#
_symmetry.space_group_name_H-M   'P 1'
#
loop_
_entity.id
_entity.type
_entity.pdbx_description
1 polymer ?
#
loop_
_entity_poly.entity_id
_entity_poly.type
_entity_poly.pdbx_seq_one_letter_code
_entity_poly.pdbx_strand_id
1 'polypeptide(L)'
;MNNKDHKNTLSLFGGDKLIKHSFEHYNSMGQEEVLAAKEVVESGVLSQFLGRWGEDFLGGPKVRQFERDCEKYFDVKHAITVNSWTSGLVTAVGALNIEPGDEIIVT
;
A
#
# COMPACT_ATOMS: atom_id res chain seq x y z
N MET A 1 37.40 33.63 21.43
CA MET A 1 36.09 33.40 20.81
C MET A 1 35.20 32.73 21.84
N ASN A 2 34.15 33.44 22.27
CA ASN A 2 33.34 33.06 23.42
C ASN A 2 32.43 31.88 23.16
N ASN A 3 32.52 30.89 24.03
CA ASN A 3 31.80 29.61 24.03
C ASN A 3 30.29 29.73 24.42
N LYS A 4 29.65 30.90 24.18
CA LYS A 4 28.26 31.16 24.66
C LYS A 4 27.19 31.13 23.62
N ASP A 5 27.51 31.06 22.32
CA ASP A 5 26.49 31.21 21.25
C ASP A 5 25.99 29.90 20.64
N HIS A 6 26.50 28.75 21.06
CA HIS A 6 26.09 27.46 20.46
C HIS A 6 24.66 27.02 20.83
N LYS A 7 24.08 27.52 21.92
CA LYS A 7 22.73 27.10 22.35
C LYS A 7 21.59 27.57 21.45
N ASN A 8 21.80 28.62 20.67
CA ASN A 8 20.77 29.18 19.76
C ASN A 8 21.10 28.96 18.27
N THR A 9 22.14 28.18 17.97
CA THR A 9 22.53 27.90 16.60
C THR A 9 21.80 26.66 16.12
N LEU A 10 21.29 26.69 14.88
CA LEU A 10 20.69 25.51 14.26
C LEU A 10 21.67 24.35 14.26
N SER A 11 21.19 23.13 14.45
CA SER A 11 22.00 21.91 14.46
C SER A 11 22.85 21.75 13.19
N LEU A 12 22.35 22.24 12.06
CA LEU A 12 23.08 22.29 10.78
C LEU A 12 24.36 23.12 10.85
N PHE A 13 24.42 24.13 11.71
CA PHE A 13 25.56 25.04 11.90
C PHE A 13 26.32 24.74 13.20
N GLY A 14 26.21 23.52 13.72
CA GLY A 14 26.94 23.07 14.91
C GLY A 14 26.23 23.28 16.25
N GLY A 15 24.95 23.67 16.23
CA GLY A 15 24.13 23.72 17.43
C GLY A 15 23.69 22.33 17.91
N ASP A 16 23.15 22.27 19.12
CA ASP A 16 22.63 21.04 19.70
C ASP A 16 21.46 20.50 18.91
N LYS A 17 21.44 19.19 18.68
CA LYS A 17 20.28 18.51 18.11
C LYS A 17 19.11 18.55 19.09
N LEU A 18 17.96 19.02 18.66
CA LEU A 18 16.73 19.01 19.45
C LEU A 18 16.30 17.56 19.77
N ILE A 19 16.38 16.69 18.76
CA ILE A 19 16.08 15.26 18.89
C ILE A 19 17.41 14.51 19.03
N LYS A 20 17.67 13.91 20.19
CA LYS A 20 18.92 13.24 20.53
C LYS A 20 18.86 11.72 20.45
N HIS A 21 17.68 11.16 20.25
CA HIS A 21 17.48 9.73 20.05
C HIS A 21 17.29 9.42 18.54
N SER A 22 17.66 8.23 18.13
CA SER A 22 17.31 7.70 16.82
C SER A 22 15.84 7.27 16.83
N PHE A 23 15.14 7.51 15.74
CA PHE A 23 13.82 6.90 15.54
C PHE A 23 14.02 5.42 15.26
N GLU A 24 13.19 4.59 15.87
CA GLU A 24 13.13 3.18 15.51
C GLU A 24 12.58 3.02 14.08
N HIS A 25 13.10 2.03 13.37
CA HIS A 25 12.55 1.65 12.08
C HIS A 25 11.13 1.12 12.28
N TYR A 26 10.17 1.75 11.60
CA TYR A 26 8.82 1.21 11.56
C TYR A 26 8.85 -0.15 10.85
N ASN A 27 8.46 -1.18 11.56
CA ASN A 27 8.30 -2.53 11.03
C ASN A 27 6.91 -3.03 11.38
N SER A 28 6.07 -3.18 10.36
CA SER A 28 4.72 -3.73 10.50
C SER A 28 4.66 -5.24 10.22
N MET A 29 5.80 -5.85 9.87
CA MET A 29 5.87 -7.29 9.60
C MET A 29 6.19 -8.05 10.89
N GLY A 30 5.29 -8.91 11.31
CA GLY A 30 5.39 -9.74 12.50
C GLY A 30 5.23 -11.23 12.20
N GLN A 31 4.94 -11.98 13.24
CA GLN A 31 4.76 -13.42 13.14
C GLN A 31 3.52 -13.81 12.32
N GLU A 32 2.50 -12.97 12.32
CA GLU A 32 1.26 -13.21 11.57
C GLU A 32 1.51 -13.19 10.06
N GLU A 33 2.27 -12.23 9.57
CA GLU A 33 2.64 -12.13 8.15
C GLU A 33 3.55 -13.29 7.73
N VAL A 34 4.48 -13.70 8.60
CA VAL A 34 5.35 -14.86 8.33
C VAL A 34 4.51 -16.15 8.20
N LEU A 35 3.55 -16.37 9.09
CA LEU A 35 2.68 -17.54 9.04
C LEU A 35 1.77 -17.50 7.80
N ALA A 36 1.20 -16.35 7.46
CA ALA A 36 0.37 -16.21 6.27
C ALA A 36 1.16 -16.47 4.97
N ALA A 37 2.36 -15.94 4.89
CA ALA A 37 3.25 -16.18 3.74
C ALA A 37 3.65 -17.68 3.63
N LYS A 38 3.98 -18.31 4.76
CA LYS A 38 4.30 -19.73 4.82
C LYS A 38 3.14 -20.59 4.31
N GLU A 39 1.92 -20.33 4.80
CA GLU A 39 0.72 -21.04 4.36
C GLU A 39 0.51 -20.97 2.84
N VAL A 40 0.69 -19.79 2.25
CA VAL A 40 0.57 -19.61 0.79
C VAL A 40 1.64 -20.40 0.04
N VAL A 41 2.90 -20.34 0.50
CA VAL A 41 4.00 -21.09 -0.14
C VAL A 41 3.79 -22.59 -0.02
N GLU A 42 3.37 -23.09 1.14
CA GLU A 42 3.10 -24.52 1.36
C GLU A 42 1.92 -25.03 0.53
N SER A 43 0.95 -24.18 0.20
CA SER A 43 -0.17 -24.54 -0.68
C SER A 43 0.26 -24.85 -2.11
N GLY A 44 1.42 -24.37 -2.54
CA GLY A 44 1.92 -24.49 -3.92
C GLY A 44 1.15 -23.66 -4.95
N VAL A 45 0.12 -22.91 -4.52
CA VAL A 45 -0.74 -22.10 -5.42
C VAL A 45 -0.43 -20.63 -5.19
N LEU A 46 0.51 -20.11 -6.00
CA LEU A 46 1.02 -18.75 -5.86
C LEU A 46 0.30 -17.72 -6.75
N SER A 47 -0.49 -18.17 -7.73
CA SER A 47 -1.24 -17.31 -8.63
C SER A 47 -2.55 -17.97 -9.05
N GLN A 48 -3.64 -17.21 -9.00
CA GLN A 48 -4.97 -17.64 -9.39
C GLN A 48 -5.74 -16.54 -10.12
N PHE A 49 -5.04 -15.69 -10.88
CA PHE A 49 -5.66 -14.81 -11.86
C PHE A 49 -5.47 -15.46 -13.24
N LEU A 50 -6.39 -16.33 -13.61
CA LEU A 50 -6.32 -17.05 -14.88
C LEU A 50 -7.16 -16.32 -15.94
N GLY A 51 -6.59 -16.13 -17.13
CA GLY A 51 -7.24 -15.46 -18.26
C GLY A 51 -8.40 -16.25 -18.90
N ARG A 52 -8.89 -17.29 -18.23
CA ARG A 52 -10.07 -18.05 -18.62
C ARG A 52 -11.19 -17.85 -17.62
N TRP A 53 -12.42 -17.83 -18.09
CA TRP A 53 -13.57 -17.74 -17.22
C TRP A 53 -13.69 -18.97 -16.31
N GLY A 54 -13.75 -18.76 -15.01
CA GLY A 54 -13.81 -19.81 -13.98
C GLY A 54 -13.63 -19.24 -12.58
N GLU A 55 -13.54 -20.12 -11.59
CA GLU A 55 -13.39 -19.72 -10.18
C GLU A 55 -12.11 -18.93 -9.92
N ASP A 56 -11.06 -19.17 -10.70
CA ASP A 56 -9.75 -18.51 -10.55
C ASP A 56 -9.64 -17.20 -11.36
N PHE A 57 -10.68 -16.81 -12.10
CA PHE A 57 -10.67 -15.59 -12.89
C PHE A 57 -10.55 -14.34 -12.02
N LEU A 58 -11.21 -14.33 -10.87
CA LEU A 58 -11.22 -13.19 -9.93
C LEU A 58 -10.16 -13.33 -8.82
N GLY A 59 -9.12 -14.11 -9.05
CA GLY A 59 -8.06 -14.31 -8.08
C GLY A 59 -8.32 -15.40 -7.05
N GLY A 60 -7.30 -15.69 -6.27
CA GLY A 60 -7.31 -16.75 -5.26
C GLY A 60 -7.99 -16.37 -3.95
N PRO A 61 -8.09 -17.33 -3.01
CA PRO A 61 -8.83 -17.14 -1.77
C PRO A 61 -8.26 -16.00 -0.89
N LYS A 62 -6.95 -15.79 -0.86
CA LYS A 62 -6.32 -14.71 -0.08
C LYS A 62 -6.62 -13.33 -0.65
N VAL A 63 -6.62 -13.18 -1.98
CA VAL A 63 -7.01 -11.92 -2.66
C VAL A 63 -8.46 -11.60 -2.36
N ARG A 64 -9.36 -12.58 -2.58
CA ARG A 64 -10.78 -12.40 -2.30
C ARG A 64 -11.08 -12.13 -0.83
N GLN A 65 -10.29 -12.69 0.09
CA GLN A 65 -10.42 -12.37 1.51
C GLN A 65 -10.00 -10.91 1.79
N PHE A 66 -8.88 -10.48 1.24
CA PHE A 66 -8.41 -9.11 1.38
C PHE A 66 -9.43 -8.08 0.82
N GLU A 67 -10.02 -8.36 -0.34
CA GLU A 67 -11.07 -7.52 -0.92
C GLU A 67 -12.29 -7.41 0.02
N ARG A 68 -12.78 -8.53 0.57
CA ARG A 68 -13.87 -8.51 1.55
C ARG A 68 -13.52 -7.75 2.84
N ASP A 69 -12.30 -7.87 3.30
CA ASP A 69 -11.85 -7.16 4.51
C ASP A 69 -11.76 -5.66 4.23
N CYS A 70 -11.33 -5.25 3.04
CA CYS A 70 -11.37 -3.86 2.59
C CYS A 70 -12.81 -3.34 2.49
N GLU A 71 -13.72 -4.08 1.88
CA GLU A 71 -15.15 -3.72 1.81
C GLU A 71 -15.72 -3.42 3.20
N LYS A 72 -15.43 -4.31 4.15
CA LYS A 72 -15.88 -4.16 5.53
C LYS A 72 -15.21 -3.00 6.26
N TYR A 73 -13.91 -2.84 6.09
CA TYR A 73 -13.13 -1.82 6.80
C TYR A 73 -13.47 -0.41 6.34
N PHE A 74 -13.64 -0.22 5.03
CA PHE A 74 -13.94 1.08 4.41
C PHE A 74 -15.43 1.35 4.24
N ASP A 75 -16.30 0.41 4.64
CA ASP A 75 -17.76 0.49 4.45
C ASP A 75 -18.15 0.79 2.99
N VAL A 76 -17.56 0.06 2.06
CA VAL A 76 -17.82 0.17 0.63
C VAL A 76 -18.45 -1.11 0.10
N LYS A 77 -19.19 -1.02 -1.02
CA LYS A 77 -19.88 -2.18 -1.60
C LYS A 77 -18.94 -3.17 -2.28
N HIS A 78 -17.85 -2.66 -2.85
CA HIS A 78 -16.91 -3.46 -3.64
C HIS A 78 -15.51 -2.94 -3.43
N ALA A 79 -14.55 -3.86 -3.35
CA ALA A 79 -13.13 -3.60 -3.41
C ALA A 79 -12.51 -4.54 -4.45
N ILE A 80 -11.65 -4.01 -5.30
CA ILE A 80 -11.00 -4.76 -6.37
C ILE A 80 -9.50 -4.52 -6.29
N THR A 81 -8.76 -5.59 -6.18
CA THR A 81 -7.30 -5.53 -6.17
C THR A 81 -6.74 -5.39 -7.58
N VAL A 82 -5.74 -4.54 -7.70
CA VAL A 82 -4.98 -4.32 -8.93
C VAL A 82 -3.49 -4.39 -8.63
N ASN A 83 -2.68 -4.63 -9.66
CA ASN A 83 -1.23 -4.78 -9.50
C ASN A 83 -0.48 -3.45 -9.28
N SER A 84 -1.13 -2.32 -9.53
CA SER A 84 -0.52 -0.99 -9.33
C SER A 84 -1.60 0.09 -9.25
N TRP A 85 -1.23 1.25 -8.68
CA TRP A 85 -2.08 2.45 -8.69
C TRP A 85 -2.46 2.89 -10.11
N THR A 86 -1.53 2.84 -11.04
CA THR A 86 -1.79 3.18 -12.45
C THR A 86 -2.84 2.27 -13.06
N SER A 87 -2.76 0.96 -12.81
CA SER A 87 -3.78 0.00 -13.26
C SER A 87 -5.15 0.29 -12.64
N GLY A 88 -5.18 0.70 -11.37
CA GLY A 88 -6.40 1.14 -10.70
C GLY A 88 -7.05 2.34 -11.39
N LEU A 89 -6.26 3.36 -11.71
CA LEU A 89 -6.76 4.53 -12.44
C LEU A 89 -7.30 4.18 -13.83
N VAL A 90 -6.56 3.38 -14.60
CA VAL A 90 -7.01 2.93 -15.93
C VAL A 90 -8.32 2.15 -15.82
N THR A 91 -8.42 1.26 -14.84
CA THR A 91 -9.65 0.48 -14.61
C THR A 91 -10.81 1.38 -14.23
N ALA A 92 -10.59 2.38 -13.36
CA ALA A 92 -11.62 3.33 -12.95
C ALA A 92 -12.13 4.18 -14.11
N VAL A 93 -11.24 4.70 -14.96
CA VAL A 93 -11.58 5.46 -16.16
C VAL A 93 -12.43 4.60 -17.12
N GLY A 94 -12.02 3.34 -17.35
CA GLY A 94 -12.78 2.41 -18.17
C GLY A 94 -14.15 2.07 -17.58
N ALA A 95 -14.24 1.88 -16.26
CA ALA A 95 -15.51 1.58 -15.59
C ALA A 95 -16.52 2.75 -15.63
N LEU A 96 -16.01 3.98 -15.74
CA LEU A 96 -16.84 5.19 -15.88
C LEU A 96 -17.22 5.50 -17.33
N ASN A 97 -16.81 4.68 -18.29
CA ASN A 97 -17.01 4.88 -19.73
C ASN A 97 -16.50 6.24 -20.22
N ILE A 98 -15.37 6.68 -19.71
CA ILE A 98 -14.72 7.92 -20.13
C ILE A 98 -14.02 7.66 -21.47
N GLU A 99 -14.36 8.43 -22.49
CA GLU A 99 -13.91 8.25 -23.88
C GLU A 99 -13.07 9.44 -24.37
N PRO A 100 -12.40 9.29 -25.53
CA PRO A 100 -11.69 10.42 -26.14
C PRO A 100 -12.62 11.61 -26.41
N GLY A 101 -12.29 12.75 -25.79
CA GLY A 101 -13.09 13.97 -25.81
C GLY A 101 -13.70 14.34 -24.47
N ASP A 102 -13.73 13.40 -23.53
CA ASP A 102 -14.11 13.68 -22.14
C ASP A 102 -12.96 14.30 -21.36
N GLU A 103 -13.28 15.04 -20.32
CA GLU A 103 -12.33 15.75 -19.48
C GLU A 103 -12.36 15.18 -18.05
N ILE A 104 -11.17 15.01 -17.45
CA ILE A 104 -11.00 14.56 -16.09
C ILE A 104 -10.23 15.63 -15.32
N ILE A 105 -10.76 16.06 -14.16
CA ILE A 105 -10.06 16.95 -13.25
C ILE A 105 -9.23 16.09 -12.29
N VAL A 106 -7.93 16.35 -12.26
CA VAL A 106 -6.99 15.69 -11.36
C VAL A 106 -6.27 16.73 -10.49
N THR A 107 -5.78 16.29 -9.32
CA THR A 107 -4.99 17.13 -8.41
C THR A 107 -3.50 17.06 -8.74
#